data_f024d66695fe03d237993dc05f724314
#
_entry.id   f024d66695fe03d237993dc05f724314
#
_cell.length_a   1.000
_cell.length_b   1.000
_cell.length_c   1.000
_cell.angle_alpha   90.00
_cell.angle_beta   90.00
_cell.angle_gamma   90.00
#
_symmetry.space_group_name_H-M   'P 1'
#
loop_
_entity.id
_entity.type
_entity.pdbx_description
1 polymer ?
#
loop_
_entity_poly.entity_id
_entity_poly.type
_entity_poly.pdbx_seq_one_letter_code
_entity_poly.pdbx_strand_id
1 'polypeptide(L)'
;MTHETAILLVALLAGALLALVLSRLARRARGSWRAQVRAARAGAGEDAAEDLLRAGGFTIVARQVRTWWAPLVDGEPHETELRADYLVEADGTLLVAEVKTGDEAPRLSTAATRRQLLEYHVAFALAHGADGVLLVCPERGTIHRVEFPLRRKLARTRRDPEARS
;
A
#
# COMPACT_ATOMS: atom_id res chain seq x y z
N MET A 1 25.14 -49.97 -29.03
CA MET A 1 25.65 -48.68 -28.50
C MET A 1 27.07 -48.94 -28.09
N THR A 2 28.01 -48.22 -28.65
CA THR A 2 29.41 -48.36 -28.28
C THR A 2 29.64 -47.69 -26.91
N HIS A 3 30.64 -48.18 -26.17
CA HIS A 3 30.96 -47.65 -24.82
C HIS A 3 31.20 -46.13 -24.86
N GLU A 4 31.77 -45.61 -25.94
CA GLU A 4 32.02 -44.18 -26.17
C GLU A 4 30.76 -43.36 -26.29
N THR A 5 29.73 -43.87 -26.99
CA THR A 5 28.44 -43.13 -27.11
C THR A 5 27.69 -43.03 -25.78
N ALA A 6 27.84 -44.06 -24.92
CA ALA A 6 27.24 -44.04 -23.58
C ALA A 6 27.92 -43.01 -22.68
N ILE A 7 29.28 -42.90 -22.72
CA ILE A 7 30.03 -41.91 -21.95
C ILE A 7 29.67 -40.47 -22.39
N LEU A 8 29.59 -40.23 -23.69
CA LEU A 8 29.20 -38.91 -24.22
C LEU A 8 27.78 -38.52 -23.79
N LEU A 9 26.88 -39.47 -23.80
CA LEU A 9 25.46 -39.21 -23.38
C LEU A 9 25.39 -38.86 -21.88
N VAL A 10 26.14 -39.60 -21.04
CA VAL A 10 26.20 -39.33 -19.59
C VAL A 10 26.82 -37.95 -19.32
N ALA A 11 27.91 -37.60 -20.00
CA ALA A 11 28.55 -36.30 -19.86
C ALA A 11 27.62 -35.14 -20.26
N LEU A 12 26.84 -35.31 -21.35
CA LEU A 12 25.89 -34.33 -21.83
C LEU A 12 24.71 -34.14 -20.86
N LEU A 13 24.18 -35.23 -20.30
CA LEU A 13 23.13 -35.20 -19.28
C LEU A 13 23.62 -34.54 -17.98
N ALA A 14 24.84 -34.88 -17.53
CA ALA A 14 25.43 -34.26 -16.35
C ALA A 14 25.66 -32.75 -16.54
N GLY A 15 26.13 -32.32 -17.72
CA GLY A 15 26.28 -30.92 -18.09
C GLY A 15 24.94 -30.17 -18.10
N ALA A 16 23.91 -30.77 -18.69
CA ALA A 16 22.58 -30.21 -18.72
C ALA A 16 21.98 -30.07 -17.31
N LEU A 17 22.14 -31.07 -16.46
CA LEU A 17 21.72 -31.06 -15.08
C LEU A 17 22.40 -29.94 -14.28
N LEU A 18 23.73 -29.84 -14.41
CA LEU A 18 24.55 -28.82 -13.77
C LEU A 18 24.08 -27.41 -14.21
N ALA A 19 23.90 -27.18 -15.53
CA ALA A 19 23.39 -25.91 -16.04
C ALA A 19 22.01 -25.56 -15.50
N LEU A 20 21.13 -26.54 -15.35
CA LEU A 20 19.80 -26.39 -14.79
C LEU A 20 19.84 -26.04 -13.29
N VAL A 21 20.70 -26.67 -12.52
CA VAL A 21 20.93 -26.36 -11.10
C VAL A 21 21.48 -24.94 -10.94
N LEU A 22 22.54 -24.60 -11.69
CA LEU A 22 23.13 -23.26 -11.66
C LEU A 22 22.12 -22.16 -12.05
N SER A 23 21.30 -22.42 -13.06
CA SER A 23 20.26 -21.47 -13.47
C SER A 23 19.19 -21.26 -12.40
N ARG A 24 18.82 -22.33 -11.64
CA ARG A 24 17.89 -22.24 -10.51
C ARG A 24 18.50 -21.46 -9.34
N LEU A 25 19.77 -21.73 -9.01
CA LEU A 25 20.48 -21.01 -7.95
C LEU A 25 20.62 -19.51 -8.28
N ALA A 26 21.00 -19.19 -9.52
CA ALA A 26 21.11 -17.82 -9.98
C ALA A 26 19.75 -17.07 -9.97
N ARG A 27 18.65 -17.76 -10.30
CA ARG A 27 17.29 -17.18 -10.19
C ARG A 27 16.90 -16.92 -8.73
N ARG A 28 17.20 -17.86 -7.82
CA ARG A 28 16.94 -17.68 -6.38
C ARG A 28 17.77 -16.53 -5.79
N ALA A 29 19.07 -16.46 -6.11
CA ALA A 29 19.94 -15.41 -5.64
C ALA A 29 19.49 -14.01 -6.12
N ARG A 30 19.09 -13.88 -7.40
CA ARG A 30 18.53 -12.62 -7.92
C ARG A 30 17.19 -12.25 -7.27
N GLY A 31 16.35 -13.24 -6.94
CA GLY A 31 15.09 -13.02 -6.22
C GLY A 31 15.32 -12.50 -4.81
N SER A 32 16.24 -13.11 -4.05
CA SER A 32 16.57 -12.69 -2.69
C SER A 32 17.21 -11.30 -2.63
N TRP A 33 18.15 -11.00 -3.54
CA TRP A 33 18.75 -9.67 -3.62
C TRP A 33 17.72 -8.57 -3.92
N ARG A 34 16.83 -8.80 -4.88
CA ARG A 34 15.72 -7.86 -5.17
C ARG A 34 14.76 -7.69 -4.00
N ALA A 35 14.53 -8.74 -3.21
CA ALA A 35 13.71 -8.68 -2.01
C ALA A 35 14.41 -7.85 -0.91
N GLN A 36 15.72 -8.05 -0.71
CA GLN A 36 16.51 -7.27 0.25
C GLN A 36 16.59 -5.79 -0.13
N VAL A 37 16.81 -5.46 -1.40
CA VAL A 37 16.81 -4.07 -1.87
C VAL A 37 15.44 -3.41 -1.68
N ARG A 38 14.36 -4.15 -1.93
CA ARG A 38 13.00 -3.63 -1.67
C ARG A 38 12.73 -3.44 -0.18
N ALA A 39 13.15 -4.38 0.67
CA ALA A 39 13.00 -4.26 2.12
C ALA A 39 13.83 -3.09 2.70
N ALA A 40 15.06 -2.90 2.24
CA ALA A 40 15.90 -1.77 2.65
C ALA A 40 15.30 -0.42 2.22
N ARG A 41 14.75 -0.33 0.99
CA ARG A 41 14.05 0.88 0.53
C ARG A 41 12.77 1.14 1.31
N ALA A 42 12.02 0.09 1.67
CA ALA A 42 10.82 0.22 2.48
C ALA A 42 11.16 0.76 3.87
N GLY A 43 12.18 0.20 4.56
CA GLY A 43 12.63 0.69 5.87
C GLY A 43 13.12 2.14 5.84
N ALA A 44 13.96 2.50 4.87
CA ALA A 44 14.40 3.89 4.70
C ALA A 44 13.24 4.84 4.37
N GLY A 45 12.21 4.35 3.67
CA GLY A 45 10.99 5.10 3.37
C GLY A 45 10.12 5.32 4.61
N GLU A 46 10.05 4.34 5.52
CA GLU A 46 9.30 4.45 6.77
C GLU A 46 9.95 5.49 7.71
N ASP A 47 11.28 5.45 7.90
CA ASP A 47 12.01 6.42 8.71
C ASP A 47 11.84 7.85 8.15
N ALA A 48 12.01 8.02 6.84
CA ALA A 48 11.82 9.31 6.17
C ALA A 48 10.35 9.79 6.25
N ALA A 49 9.37 8.88 6.24
CA ALA A 49 7.97 9.23 6.41
C ALA A 49 7.67 9.72 7.81
N GLU A 50 8.27 9.10 8.86
CA GLU A 50 8.10 9.58 10.24
C GLU A 50 8.69 10.95 10.44
N ASP A 51 9.90 11.19 9.94
CA ASP A 51 10.55 12.50 10.03
C ASP A 51 9.72 13.57 9.31
N LEU A 52 9.18 13.25 8.14
CA LEU A 52 8.32 14.15 7.37
C LEU A 52 7.00 14.45 8.11
N LEU A 53 6.37 13.42 8.71
CA LEU A 53 5.15 13.59 9.52
C LEU A 53 5.40 14.48 10.73
N ARG A 54 6.48 14.23 11.50
CA ARG A 54 6.85 15.06 12.66
C ARG A 54 7.17 16.51 12.25
N ALA A 55 7.90 16.70 11.16
CA ALA A 55 8.20 18.03 10.61
C ALA A 55 6.92 18.75 10.14
N GLY A 56 5.92 18.00 9.69
CA GLY A 56 4.59 18.51 9.33
C GLY A 56 3.67 18.80 10.51
N GLY A 57 4.14 18.63 11.77
CA GLY A 57 3.36 18.89 12.97
C GLY A 57 2.45 17.73 13.41
N PHE A 58 2.65 16.53 12.85
CA PHE A 58 1.88 15.35 13.25
C PHE A 58 2.57 14.56 14.36
N THR A 59 1.82 14.16 15.37
CA THR A 59 2.25 13.21 16.40
C THR A 59 1.90 11.80 15.96
N ILE A 60 2.88 10.87 15.96
CA ILE A 60 2.64 9.47 15.63
C ILE A 60 2.01 8.77 16.83
N VAL A 61 0.75 8.37 16.70
CA VAL A 61 -0.01 7.65 17.72
C VAL A 61 0.30 6.16 17.68
N ALA A 62 0.30 5.58 16.47
CA ALA A 62 0.60 4.16 16.28
C ALA A 62 1.17 3.88 14.87
N ARG A 63 1.90 2.75 14.76
CA ARG A 63 2.48 2.26 13.51
C ARG A 63 1.83 0.96 13.10
N GLN A 64 1.75 0.70 11.79
CA GLN A 64 1.26 -0.56 11.20
C GLN A 64 -0.07 -0.98 11.81
N VAL A 65 -1.03 -0.02 11.83
CA VAL A 65 -2.32 -0.16 12.53
C VAL A 65 -3.24 -1.04 11.72
N ARG A 66 -3.69 -2.12 12.36
CA ARG A 66 -4.67 -3.03 11.75
C ARG A 66 -6.07 -2.66 12.17
N THR A 67 -7.00 -2.79 11.24
CA THR A 67 -8.43 -2.68 11.51
C THR A 67 -9.20 -3.68 10.66
N TRP A 68 -10.41 -3.96 11.08
CA TRP A 68 -11.32 -4.85 10.37
C TRP A 68 -12.55 -4.04 9.95
N TRP A 69 -13.00 -4.26 8.75
CA TRP A 69 -14.29 -3.76 8.33
C TRP A 69 -15.00 -4.82 7.48
N ALA A 70 -16.32 -4.79 7.50
CA ALA A 70 -17.12 -5.84 6.89
C ALA A 70 -18.22 -5.21 6.02
N PRO A 71 -17.98 -4.99 4.72
CA PRO A 71 -19.06 -4.68 3.80
C PRO A 71 -20.05 -5.84 3.73
N LEU A 72 -21.34 -5.53 3.56
CA LEU A 72 -22.36 -6.53 3.39
C LEU A 72 -22.46 -6.94 1.92
N VAL A 73 -22.33 -8.23 1.66
CA VAL A 73 -22.56 -8.83 0.34
C VAL A 73 -23.83 -9.66 0.44
N ASP A 74 -24.89 -9.27 -0.24
CA ASP A 74 -26.21 -9.88 -0.18
C ASP A 74 -26.77 -10.01 1.26
N GLY A 75 -26.39 -9.06 2.13
CA GLY A 75 -26.81 -9.02 3.53
C GLY A 75 -25.85 -9.72 4.51
N GLU A 76 -24.87 -10.47 4.01
CA GLU A 76 -23.88 -11.18 4.83
C GLU A 76 -22.58 -10.35 4.97
N PRO A 77 -21.98 -10.25 6.17
CA PRO A 77 -20.76 -9.53 6.39
C PRO A 77 -19.55 -10.24 5.74
N HIS A 78 -18.76 -9.49 4.98
CA HIS A 78 -17.53 -9.96 4.37
C HIS A 78 -16.34 -9.27 5.02
N GLU A 79 -15.76 -9.92 6.05
CA GLU A 79 -14.68 -9.35 6.83
C GLU A 79 -13.40 -9.18 5.99
N THR A 80 -12.84 -7.99 6.07
CA THR A 80 -11.58 -7.62 5.40
C THR A 80 -10.64 -6.96 6.40
N GLU A 81 -9.41 -7.47 6.51
CA GLU A 81 -8.36 -6.84 7.29
C GLU A 81 -7.70 -5.74 6.47
N LEU A 82 -7.58 -4.57 7.06
CA LEU A 82 -6.83 -3.44 6.53
C LEU A 82 -5.65 -3.11 7.45
N ARG A 83 -4.54 -2.66 6.87
CA ARG A 83 -3.36 -2.25 7.62
C ARG A 83 -2.84 -0.94 7.06
N ALA A 84 -2.96 0.12 7.86
CA ALA A 84 -2.40 1.43 7.55
C ALA A 84 -0.97 1.55 8.11
N ASP A 85 -0.14 2.37 7.48
CA ASP A 85 1.24 2.56 7.93
C ASP A 85 1.29 3.32 9.26
N TYR A 86 0.48 4.37 9.41
CA TYR A 86 0.44 5.17 10.64
C TYR A 86 -0.97 5.63 11.00
N LEU A 87 -1.18 5.77 12.31
CA LEU A 87 -2.23 6.59 12.90
C LEU A 87 -1.54 7.80 13.52
N VAL A 88 -1.97 8.99 13.16
CA VAL A 88 -1.35 10.24 13.57
C VAL A 88 -2.38 11.23 14.10
N GLU A 89 -1.94 12.17 14.92
CA GLU A 89 -2.78 13.23 15.48
C GLU A 89 -2.18 14.60 15.17
N ALA A 90 -3.03 15.56 14.85
CA ALA A 90 -2.70 16.98 14.81
C ALA A 90 -3.91 17.81 15.24
N ASP A 91 -3.70 18.76 16.13
CA ASP A 91 -4.74 19.68 16.66
C ASP A 91 -5.99 18.94 17.21
N GLY A 92 -5.78 17.83 17.92
CA GLY A 92 -6.86 16.99 18.45
C GLY A 92 -7.61 16.18 17.40
N THR A 93 -7.13 16.17 16.14
CA THR A 93 -7.72 15.43 15.03
C THR A 93 -6.92 14.19 14.73
N LEU A 94 -7.55 13.02 14.80
CA LEU A 94 -6.94 11.74 14.47
C LEU A 94 -7.05 11.47 12.96
N LEU A 95 -5.95 11.09 12.34
CA LEU A 95 -5.85 10.85 10.91
C LEU A 95 -5.13 9.53 10.64
N VAL A 96 -5.54 8.82 9.59
CA VAL A 96 -4.81 7.65 9.11
C VAL A 96 -3.83 8.07 8.00
N ALA A 97 -2.59 7.60 8.05
CA ALA A 97 -1.58 7.95 7.05
C ALA A 97 -1.09 6.71 6.30
N GLU A 98 -1.05 6.84 4.99
CA GLU A 98 -0.52 5.86 4.06
C GLU A 98 0.73 6.41 3.38
N VAL A 99 1.81 5.64 3.40
CA VAL A 99 3.09 6.01 2.78
C VAL A 99 3.16 5.41 1.39
N LYS A 100 3.49 6.22 0.42
CA LYS A 100 3.73 5.79 -0.96
C LYS A 100 5.08 6.26 -1.45
N THR A 101 5.86 5.34 -1.99
CA THR A 101 7.18 5.58 -2.58
C THR A 101 7.12 5.41 -4.10
N GLY A 102 8.12 5.95 -4.81
CA GLY A 102 8.21 5.90 -6.27
C GLY A 102 7.37 6.98 -6.98
N ASP A 103 7.29 6.88 -8.31
CA ASP A 103 6.71 7.95 -9.13
C ASP A 103 5.19 7.84 -9.35
N GLU A 104 4.66 6.63 -9.46
CA GLU A 104 3.26 6.39 -9.82
C GLU A 104 2.36 6.17 -8.59
N ALA A 105 2.84 5.44 -7.58
CA ALA A 105 2.05 5.10 -6.40
C ALA A 105 1.53 6.32 -5.61
N PRO A 106 2.30 7.44 -5.49
CA PRO A 106 1.82 8.64 -4.81
C PRO A 106 0.75 9.43 -5.55
N ARG A 107 0.43 9.07 -6.78
CA ARG A 107 -0.53 9.85 -7.59
C ARG A 107 -1.97 9.46 -7.29
N LEU A 108 -2.80 10.44 -6.96
CA LEU A 108 -4.25 10.22 -6.82
C LEU A 108 -4.94 9.85 -8.14
N SER A 109 -4.29 10.06 -9.29
CA SER A 109 -4.72 9.52 -10.58
C SER A 109 -4.67 7.99 -10.64
N THR A 110 -3.80 7.36 -9.83
CA THR A 110 -3.70 5.90 -9.70
C THR A 110 -4.93 5.35 -9.00
N ALA A 111 -5.71 4.53 -9.70
CA ALA A 111 -6.98 4.02 -9.20
C ALA A 111 -6.82 3.16 -7.93
N ALA A 112 -5.75 2.38 -7.84
CA ALA A 112 -5.46 1.55 -6.67
C ALA A 112 -5.25 2.42 -5.41
N THR A 113 -4.44 3.49 -5.52
CA THR A 113 -4.19 4.43 -4.42
C THR A 113 -5.48 5.09 -3.96
N ARG A 114 -6.31 5.62 -4.89
CA ARG A 114 -7.59 6.24 -4.52
C ARG A 114 -8.54 5.30 -3.79
N ARG A 115 -8.63 4.04 -4.26
CA ARG A 115 -9.49 3.03 -3.63
C ARG A 115 -9.02 2.71 -2.23
N GLN A 116 -7.72 2.50 -2.04
CA GLN A 116 -7.12 2.23 -0.73
C GLN A 116 -7.37 3.38 0.26
N LEU A 117 -7.14 4.63 -0.16
CA LEU A 117 -7.39 5.79 0.71
C LEU A 117 -8.87 5.96 1.06
N LEU A 118 -9.78 5.67 0.12
CA LEU A 118 -11.22 5.70 0.39
C LEU A 118 -11.63 4.60 1.38
N GLU A 119 -11.09 3.40 1.21
CA GLU A 119 -11.34 2.26 2.08
C GLU A 119 -10.82 2.54 3.50
N TYR A 120 -9.63 3.12 3.62
CA TYR A 120 -9.07 3.57 4.90
C TYR A 120 -9.92 4.67 5.54
N HIS A 121 -10.37 5.65 4.75
CA HIS A 121 -11.25 6.71 5.26
C HIS A 121 -12.51 6.14 5.92
N VAL A 122 -13.15 5.16 5.30
CA VAL A 122 -14.37 4.53 5.84
C VAL A 122 -14.06 3.65 7.06
N ALA A 123 -13.10 2.74 6.92
CA ALA A 123 -12.82 1.73 7.95
C ALA A 123 -12.23 2.34 9.23
N PHE A 124 -11.27 3.26 9.09
CA PHE A 124 -10.62 3.89 10.25
C PHE A 124 -11.50 4.96 10.91
N ALA A 125 -12.39 5.61 10.16
CA ALA A 125 -13.41 6.47 10.76
C ALA A 125 -14.37 5.68 11.66
N LEU A 126 -14.79 4.51 11.22
CA LEU A 126 -15.70 3.64 11.98
C LEU A 126 -15.02 3.00 13.19
N ALA A 127 -13.81 2.49 13.02
CA ALA A 127 -13.13 1.70 14.05
C ALA A 127 -12.34 2.55 15.05
N HIS A 128 -11.76 3.67 14.63
CA HIS A 128 -10.83 4.49 15.41
C HIS A 128 -11.25 5.95 15.55
N GLY A 129 -12.34 6.39 14.91
CA GLY A 129 -12.75 7.78 14.90
C GLY A 129 -11.82 8.70 14.11
N ALA A 130 -11.10 8.17 13.10
CA ALA A 130 -10.23 8.98 12.27
C ALA A 130 -11.03 9.90 11.34
N ASP A 131 -10.69 11.20 11.32
CA ASP A 131 -11.42 12.24 10.59
C ASP A 131 -10.98 12.41 9.13
N GLY A 132 -9.91 11.72 8.72
CA GLY A 132 -9.40 11.82 7.36
C GLY A 132 -8.19 10.94 7.09
N VAL A 133 -7.67 11.07 5.88
CA VAL A 133 -6.55 10.27 5.38
C VAL A 133 -5.42 11.19 4.91
N LEU A 134 -4.19 10.83 5.24
CA LEU A 134 -2.98 11.44 4.71
C LEU A 134 -2.32 10.51 3.69
N LEU A 135 -1.90 11.07 2.57
CA LEU A 135 -1.00 10.44 1.62
C LEU A 135 0.38 11.05 1.80
N VAL A 136 1.32 10.26 2.28
CA VAL A 136 2.68 10.67 2.63
C VAL A 136 3.64 10.19 1.56
N CYS A 137 4.41 11.10 0.98
CA CYS A 137 5.36 10.82 -0.10
C CYS A 137 6.76 11.29 0.32
N PRO A 138 7.55 10.46 1.04
CA PRO A 138 8.84 10.87 1.60
C PRO A 138 9.83 11.32 0.53
N GLU A 139 9.90 10.62 -0.61
CA GLU A 139 10.80 10.94 -1.72
C GLU A 139 10.52 12.31 -2.35
N ARG A 140 9.30 12.84 -2.17
CA ARG A 140 8.87 14.16 -2.66
C ARG A 140 8.80 15.20 -1.56
N GLY A 141 8.98 14.80 -0.30
CA GLY A 141 8.82 15.68 0.85
C GLY A 141 7.40 16.25 0.97
N THR A 142 6.36 15.49 0.57
CA THR A 142 4.97 15.99 0.57
C THR A 142 4.05 15.14 1.41
N ILE A 143 3.13 15.83 2.11
CA ILE A 143 1.98 15.25 2.81
C ILE A 143 0.73 15.85 2.20
N HIS A 144 -0.17 15.02 1.69
CA HIS A 144 -1.46 15.45 1.16
C HIS A 144 -2.58 14.97 2.06
N ARG A 145 -3.41 15.88 2.58
CA ARG A 145 -4.66 15.53 3.21
C ARG A 145 -5.70 15.24 2.13
N VAL A 146 -6.25 14.02 2.18
CA VAL A 146 -7.25 13.56 1.21
C VAL A 146 -8.60 13.52 1.88
N GLU A 147 -9.53 14.27 1.32
CA GLU A 147 -10.91 14.35 1.80
C GLU A 147 -11.87 13.69 0.81
N PHE A 148 -12.85 12.96 1.35
CA PHE A 148 -13.92 12.33 0.57
C PHE A 148 -15.26 12.99 0.93
N PRO A 149 -15.70 14.07 0.23
CA PRO A 149 -16.85 14.88 0.61
C PRO A 149 -18.18 14.16 0.30
N LEU A 150 -18.40 13.01 0.92
CA LEU A 150 -19.59 12.17 0.68
C LEU A 150 -20.90 12.87 1.10
N ARG A 151 -20.84 13.86 2.03
CA ARG A 151 -22.02 14.59 2.53
C ARG A 151 -22.33 15.89 1.78
N ARG A 152 -21.41 16.47 1.02
CA ARG A 152 -21.62 17.78 0.36
C ARG A 152 -22.55 17.73 -0.84
N LYS A 153 -22.69 16.61 -1.54
CA LYS A 153 -23.60 16.48 -2.69
C LYS A 153 -25.06 16.40 -2.30
N LEU A 154 -25.39 15.85 -1.12
CA LEU A 154 -26.78 15.76 -0.63
C LEU A 154 -27.37 17.12 -0.21
N ALA A 155 -26.53 18.05 0.23
CA ALA A 155 -26.99 19.42 0.59
C ALA A 155 -27.26 20.32 -0.62
N ARG A 156 -26.64 20.04 -1.77
CA ARG A 156 -26.84 20.83 -3.01
C ARG A 156 -28.07 20.42 -3.82
N THR A 157 -28.61 19.23 -3.59
CA THR A 157 -29.80 18.74 -4.32
C THR A 157 -31.11 19.12 -3.66
N ARG A 158 -31.07 19.84 -2.50
CA ARG A 158 -32.25 20.32 -1.75
C ARG A 158 -32.47 21.82 -1.80
N ARG A 159 -32.02 22.52 -2.81
CA ARG A 159 -32.41 23.88 -3.19
C ARG A 159 -33.00 23.81 -4.60
N ASP A 160 -34.13 24.07 -4.83
CA ASP A 160 -35.43 24.67 -4.58
C ASP A 160 -36.32 24.41 -5.81
N PRO A 161 -37.51 23.89 -5.70
CA PRO A 161 -38.49 24.01 -6.77
C PRO A 161 -39.49 25.18 -6.54
N GLU A 162 -39.20 26.12 -5.62
CA GLU A 162 -40.16 27.24 -5.35
C GLU A 162 -39.50 28.61 -5.54
N ALA A 163 -39.18 28.97 -6.78
CA ALA A 163 -39.01 30.38 -7.17
C ALA A 163 -39.31 30.57 -8.65
N ARG A 164 -40.54 30.23 -9.08
CA ARG A 164 -41.14 30.77 -10.29
C ARG A 164 -42.66 30.80 -10.07
N SER A 165 -43.13 31.91 -9.51
CA SER A 165 -44.46 32.47 -9.74
C SER A 165 -44.29 33.95 -10.04
#